data_1f4334291bb64d2c7820c222277d82f1
#
_entry.id   1f4334291bb64d2c7820c222277d82f1
#
_cell.length_a   1.000
_cell.length_b   1.000
_cell.length_c   1.000
_cell.angle_alpha   90.00
_cell.angle_beta   90.00
_cell.angle_gamma   90.00
#
_symmetry.space_group_name_H-M   'P 1'
#
loop_
_entity.id
_entity.type
_entity.pdbx_description
1 polymer ?
#
loop_
_entity_poly.entity_id
_entity_poly.type
_entity_poly.pdbx_seq_one_letter_code
_entity_poly.pdbx_strand_id
1 'polypeptide(L)'
;MIYFYLAILLIPMLIIKKRKKEDGQIMDSYSTTCLKGLVCIYVMLHNIGLDYEANTQIVEAICEHTGGIGVGIFFFLSAYGITRSYQKNGNKYLLKLIFVNCAKLFLISFVINLMIYFVYHQGQFETTDLFLRLFNLDLFNDFNRMNRHGWYIPTIIGMYLIFALVFFVCSNLKTDKKFLIAGFIMAFLAIAFRIGALIADKGGMYTREMPCFAIGCIYAMYYDKINKLFDKYFYQGLVLFIIAIIIGLFVFEPVGAYGACLLIILVSQRITYKNQTMHFLGKICIYLYLFVHFTQLGLQQYRENQYWWTLTNLGLGLILSLLLHLSFYLVFEGIKKIKKLFVKETDALI
;
A
#
# COMPACT_ATOMS: atom_id res chain seq x y z
N MET A 1 -20.38 -0.39 18.62
CA MET A 1 -19.14 -0.26 17.79
C MET A 1 -18.47 -1.61 17.52
N ILE A 2 -18.18 -2.44 18.51
CA ILE A 2 -17.48 -3.73 18.30
C ILE A 2 -18.19 -4.60 17.24
N TYR A 3 -19.51 -4.72 17.28
CA TYR A 3 -20.29 -5.49 16.29
C TYR A 3 -20.22 -4.89 14.88
N PHE A 4 -20.12 -3.56 14.77
CA PHE A 4 -19.98 -2.86 13.50
C PHE A 4 -18.60 -3.15 12.87
N TYR A 5 -17.52 -3.05 13.66
CA TYR A 5 -16.17 -3.41 13.19
C TYR A 5 -16.08 -4.91 12.85
N LEU A 6 -16.63 -5.78 13.69
CA LEU A 6 -16.71 -7.21 13.41
C LEU A 6 -17.50 -7.50 12.13
N ALA A 7 -18.63 -6.83 11.91
CA ALA A 7 -19.40 -6.97 10.67
C ALA A 7 -18.56 -6.61 9.44
N ILE A 8 -17.80 -5.50 9.48
CA ILE A 8 -16.93 -5.12 8.39
C ILE A 8 -15.73 -6.08 8.25
N LEU A 9 -15.19 -6.58 9.35
CA LEU A 9 -14.14 -7.62 9.31
C LEU A 9 -14.64 -8.95 8.70
N LEU A 10 -15.94 -9.21 8.73
CA LEU A 10 -16.55 -10.38 8.11
C LEU A 10 -16.84 -10.22 6.60
N ILE A 11 -16.83 -8.97 6.06
CA ILE A 11 -17.00 -8.73 4.63
C ILE A 11 -16.07 -9.61 3.76
N PRO A 12 -14.79 -9.84 4.13
CA PRO A 12 -13.92 -10.73 3.38
C PRO A 12 -14.44 -12.15 3.24
N MET A 13 -15.12 -12.65 4.27
CA MET A 13 -15.67 -14.01 4.23
C MET A 13 -16.76 -14.17 3.18
N LEU A 14 -17.53 -13.09 2.92
CA LEU A 14 -18.56 -13.07 1.86
C LEU A 14 -17.96 -13.02 0.45
N ILE A 15 -16.73 -12.57 0.31
CA ILE A 15 -16.06 -12.33 -0.97
C ILE A 15 -15.15 -13.50 -1.34
N ILE A 16 -14.63 -14.22 -0.35
CA ILE A 16 -13.73 -15.35 -0.53
C ILE A 16 -14.48 -16.54 -1.14
N LYS A 17 -13.92 -17.09 -2.22
CA LYS A 17 -14.42 -18.29 -2.89
C LYS A 17 -13.34 -19.34 -2.93
N LYS A 18 -13.75 -20.62 -2.92
CA LYS A 18 -12.83 -21.74 -3.16
C LYS A 18 -12.21 -21.57 -4.56
N ARG A 19 -10.89 -21.70 -4.64
CA ARG A 19 -10.15 -21.59 -5.89
C ARG A 19 -10.46 -22.79 -6.79
N LYS A 20 -10.70 -22.51 -8.08
CA LYS A 20 -10.85 -23.49 -9.14
C LYS A 20 -9.63 -23.48 -10.06
N LYS A 21 -9.44 -24.56 -10.84
CA LYS A 21 -8.34 -24.62 -11.84
C LYS A 21 -8.43 -23.51 -12.89
N GLU A 22 -9.65 -23.06 -13.19
CA GLU A 22 -9.96 -22.01 -14.16
C GLU A 22 -9.57 -20.59 -13.68
N ASP A 23 -9.29 -20.41 -12.40
CA ASP A 23 -8.98 -19.09 -11.82
C ASP A 23 -7.60 -18.52 -12.24
N GLY A 24 -6.81 -19.29 -13.01
CA GLY A 24 -5.52 -18.84 -13.55
C GLY A 24 -4.41 -18.78 -12.50
N GLN A 25 -3.49 -17.83 -12.61
CA GLN A 25 -2.36 -17.67 -11.67
C GLN A 25 -2.84 -17.29 -10.27
N ILE A 26 -2.13 -17.78 -9.22
CA ILE A 26 -2.49 -17.59 -7.81
C ILE A 26 -2.57 -16.12 -7.42
N MET A 27 -1.67 -15.26 -7.89
CA MET A 27 -1.61 -13.84 -7.61
C MET A 27 -1.56 -13.04 -8.93
N ASP A 28 -2.58 -13.21 -9.78
CA ASP A 28 -2.67 -12.40 -10.99
C ASP A 28 -2.98 -10.92 -10.68
N SER A 29 -2.88 -10.06 -11.69
CA SER A 29 -3.09 -8.61 -11.53
C SER A 29 -4.50 -8.27 -11.03
N TYR A 30 -5.51 -9.04 -11.43
CA TYR A 30 -6.88 -8.84 -10.96
C TYR A 30 -7.02 -9.19 -9.48
N SER A 31 -6.52 -10.36 -9.07
CA SER A 31 -6.55 -10.82 -7.67
C SER A 31 -5.77 -9.91 -6.74
N THR A 32 -4.57 -9.46 -7.15
CA THR A 32 -3.78 -8.51 -6.35
C THR A 32 -4.46 -7.15 -6.21
N THR A 33 -5.18 -6.70 -7.23
CA THR A 33 -5.98 -5.47 -7.16
C THR A 33 -7.18 -5.64 -6.22
N CYS A 34 -7.85 -6.80 -6.25
CA CYS A 34 -8.93 -7.09 -5.29
C CYS A 34 -8.41 -7.12 -3.84
N LEU A 35 -7.25 -7.74 -3.60
CA LEU A 35 -6.61 -7.72 -2.29
C LEU A 35 -6.28 -6.31 -1.81
N LYS A 36 -5.79 -5.43 -2.69
CA LYS A 36 -5.58 -4.02 -2.35
C LYS A 36 -6.87 -3.33 -1.91
N GLY A 37 -7.98 -3.60 -2.59
CA GLY A 37 -9.29 -3.05 -2.23
C GLY A 37 -9.77 -3.54 -0.86
N LEU A 38 -9.60 -4.83 -0.59
CA LEU A 38 -9.94 -5.42 0.69
C LEU A 38 -9.10 -4.82 1.82
N VAL A 39 -7.78 -4.81 1.65
CA VAL A 39 -6.84 -4.29 2.66
C VAL A 39 -7.04 -2.79 2.89
N CYS A 40 -7.44 -2.03 1.86
CA CYS A 40 -7.75 -0.61 1.99
C CYS A 40 -8.87 -0.36 3.00
N ILE A 41 -9.91 -1.19 3.02
CA ILE A 41 -11.01 -1.08 4.00
C ILE A 41 -10.46 -1.21 5.42
N TYR A 42 -9.59 -2.19 5.68
CA TYR A 42 -9.00 -2.38 7.02
C TYR A 42 -8.12 -1.21 7.44
N VAL A 43 -7.29 -0.70 6.53
CA VAL A 43 -6.44 0.46 6.82
C VAL A 43 -7.27 1.73 7.07
N MET A 44 -8.35 1.93 6.30
CA MET A 44 -9.26 3.06 6.54
C MET A 44 -9.95 2.95 7.91
N LEU A 45 -10.45 1.78 8.27
CA LEU A 45 -11.08 1.55 9.58
C LEU A 45 -10.10 1.76 10.74
N HIS A 46 -8.86 1.31 10.59
CA HIS A 46 -7.79 1.60 11.54
C HIS A 46 -7.59 3.11 11.69
N ASN A 47 -7.37 3.83 10.59
CA ASN A 47 -7.11 5.26 10.61
C ASN A 47 -8.27 6.06 11.22
N ILE A 48 -9.51 5.66 10.97
CA ILE A 48 -10.69 6.26 11.57
C ILE A 48 -10.80 5.88 13.06
N GLY A 49 -10.47 4.63 13.39
CA GLY A 49 -10.56 4.07 14.75
C GLY A 49 -9.54 4.64 15.73
N LEU A 50 -8.36 5.11 15.25
CA LEU A 50 -7.34 5.76 16.09
C LEU A 50 -7.83 7.05 16.76
N ASP A 51 -8.91 7.64 16.26
CA ASP A 51 -9.50 8.84 16.85
C ASP A 51 -10.51 8.51 17.96
N TYR A 52 -10.71 7.23 18.31
CA TYR A 52 -11.62 6.81 19.36
C TYR A 52 -10.89 6.29 20.60
N GLU A 53 -11.47 6.57 21.76
CA GLU A 53 -11.15 5.84 22.97
C GLU A 53 -11.90 4.49 22.93
N ALA A 54 -11.17 3.41 22.75
CA ALA A 54 -11.77 2.08 22.66
C ALA A 54 -12.21 1.61 24.05
N ASN A 55 -13.45 1.14 24.16
CA ASN A 55 -14.02 0.67 25.42
C ASN A 55 -13.50 -0.71 25.89
N THR A 56 -12.66 -1.38 25.10
CA THR A 56 -12.06 -2.68 25.44
C THR A 56 -10.66 -2.81 24.86
N GLN A 57 -9.73 -3.39 25.62
CA GLN A 57 -8.34 -3.64 25.23
C GLN A 57 -8.22 -4.43 23.91
N ILE A 58 -9.14 -5.36 23.63
CA ILE A 58 -9.13 -6.18 22.42
C ILE A 58 -9.46 -5.32 21.18
N VAL A 59 -10.44 -4.41 21.27
CA VAL A 59 -10.80 -3.53 20.15
C VAL A 59 -9.71 -2.51 19.90
N GLU A 60 -9.12 -1.99 20.94
CA GLU A 60 -7.99 -1.08 20.90
C GLU A 60 -6.80 -1.74 20.18
N ALA A 61 -6.38 -2.93 20.59
CA ALA A 61 -5.31 -3.69 19.96
C ALA A 61 -5.60 -4.00 18.48
N ILE A 62 -6.84 -4.38 18.13
CA ILE A 62 -7.23 -4.62 16.74
C ILE A 62 -7.19 -3.31 15.95
N CYS A 63 -7.70 -2.21 16.49
CA CYS A 63 -7.69 -0.92 15.80
C CYS A 63 -6.27 -0.35 15.65
N GLU A 64 -5.42 -0.50 16.66
CA GLU A 64 -4.04 0.03 16.62
C GLU A 64 -3.13 -0.73 15.66
N HIS A 65 -3.23 -2.05 15.59
CA HIS A 65 -2.25 -2.88 14.88
C HIS A 65 -2.69 -3.35 13.48
N THR A 66 -3.99 -3.33 13.17
CA THR A 66 -4.47 -3.74 11.84
C THR A 66 -4.01 -2.81 10.71
N GLY A 67 -3.77 -1.53 11.02
CA GLY A 67 -3.26 -0.57 10.03
C GLY A 67 -1.87 -0.90 9.53
N GLY A 68 -0.94 -1.19 10.44
CA GLY A 68 0.42 -1.59 10.08
C GLY A 68 0.46 -2.91 9.32
N ILE A 69 -0.35 -3.90 9.73
CA ILE A 69 -0.52 -5.15 9.00
C ILE A 69 -1.00 -4.85 7.57
N GLY A 70 -2.02 -4.00 7.41
CA GLY A 70 -2.56 -3.61 6.11
C GLY A 70 -1.53 -2.89 5.24
N VAL A 71 -0.78 -1.96 5.80
CA VAL A 71 0.30 -1.25 5.09
C VAL A 71 1.40 -2.22 4.68
N GLY A 72 1.78 -3.18 5.53
CA GLY A 72 2.72 -4.25 5.19
C GLY A 72 2.27 -5.05 3.97
N ILE A 73 0.98 -5.39 3.89
CA ILE A 73 0.39 -6.05 2.72
C ILE A 73 0.46 -5.16 1.48
N PHE A 74 0.25 -3.84 1.59
CA PHE A 74 0.43 -2.92 0.46
C PHE A 74 1.88 -2.89 -0.05
N PHE A 75 2.88 -2.89 0.84
CA PHE A 75 4.29 -3.00 0.46
C PHE A 75 4.57 -4.32 -0.26
N PHE A 76 4.09 -5.43 0.29
CA PHE A 76 4.21 -6.76 -0.32
C PHE A 76 3.61 -6.82 -1.72
N LEU A 77 2.34 -6.41 -1.89
CA LEU A 77 1.63 -6.43 -3.18
C LEU A 77 2.27 -5.49 -4.21
N SER A 78 2.80 -4.36 -3.76
CA SER A 78 3.50 -3.41 -4.62
C SER A 78 4.81 -4.00 -5.13
N ALA A 79 5.63 -4.56 -4.23
CA ALA A 79 6.89 -5.22 -4.58
C ALA A 79 6.70 -6.42 -5.49
N TYR A 80 5.72 -7.28 -5.20
CA TYR A 80 5.35 -8.39 -6.06
C TYR A 80 5.01 -7.91 -7.48
N GLY A 81 4.14 -6.91 -7.61
CA GLY A 81 3.71 -6.38 -8.89
C GLY A 81 4.84 -5.77 -9.72
N ILE A 82 5.71 -4.95 -9.09
CA ILE A 82 6.84 -4.34 -9.81
C ILE A 82 7.91 -5.37 -10.19
N THR A 83 8.16 -6.38 -9.36
CA THR A 83 9.12 -7.45 -9.65
C THR A 83 8.62 -8.31 -10.82
N ARG A 84 7.34 -8.69 -10.84
CA ARG A 84 6.73 -9.42 -11.97
C ARG A 84 6.78 -8.58 -13.26
N SER A 85 6.53 -7.28 -13.15
CA SER A 85 6.61 -6.36 -14.30
C SER A 85 8.05 -6.21 -14.81
N TYR A 86 9.03 -6.16 -13.91
CA TYR A 86 10.44 -6.15 -14.26
C TYR A 86 10.89 -7.46 -14.92
N GLN A 87 10.48 -8.62 -14.40
CA GLN A 87 10.76 -9.92 -15.02
C GLN A 87 10.26 -9.99 -16.46
N LYS A 88 9.11 -9.36 -16.76
CA LYS A 88 8.53 -9.34 -18.11
C LYS A 88 9.20 -8.34 -19.05
N ASN A 89 9.60 -7.14 -18.56
CA ASN A 89 9.98 -6.01 -19.40
C ASN A 89 11.45 -5.57 -19.24
N GLY A 90 12.19 -6.16 -18.29
CA GLY A 90 13.59 -5.83 -18.01
C GLY A 90 13.81 -4.38 -17.59
N ASN A 91 15.00 -3.85 -17.89
CA ASN A 91 15.42 -2.50 -17.49
C ASN A 91 14.53 -1.37 -18.04
N LYS A 92 13.82 -1.59 -19.17
CA LYS A 92 12.85 -0.61 -19.68
C LYS A 92 11.73 -0.31 -18.67
N TYR A 93 11.38 -1.28 -17.84
CA TYR A 93 10.38 -1.09 -16.79
C TYR A 93 10.87 -0.18 -15.67
N LEU A 94 12.17 -0.18 -15.36
CA LEU A 94 12.73 0.66 -14.30
C LEU A 94 12.54 2.16 -14.59
N LEU A 95 12.73 2.57 -15.85
CA LEU A 95 12.43 3.95 -16.27
C LEU A 95 10.93 4.29 -16.09
N LYS A 96 10.03 3.37 -16.48
CA LYS A 96 8.59 3.54 -16.25
C LYS A 96 8.26 3.63 -14.75
N LEU A 97 8.92 2.82 -13.94
CA LEU A 97 8.73 2.82 -12.48
C LEU A 97 9.08 4.20 -11.89
N ILE A 98 10.23 4.76 -12.25
CA ILE A 98 10.71 6.06 -11.75
C ILE A 98 9.85 7.20 -12.29
N PHE A 99 9.77 7.35 -13.63
CA PHE A 99 9.20 8.55 -14.25
C PHE A 99 7.67 8.54 -14.38
N VAL A 100 7.02 7.37 -14.26
CA VAL A 100 5.56 7.29 -14.36
C VAL A 100 4.93 6.91 -13.03
N ASN A 101 5.38 5.81 -12.41
CA ASN A 101 4.71 5.32 -11.20
C ASN A 101 5.03 6.20 -9.98
N CYS A 102 6.31 6.56 -9.75
CA CYS A 102 6.68 7.46 -8.66
C CYS A 102 6.10 8.86 -8.87
N ALA A 103 6.18 9.41 -10.10
CA ALA A 103 5.61 10.72 -10.39
C ALA A 103 4.10 10.76 -10.18
N LYS A 104 3.37 9.68 -10.54
CA LYS A 104 1.93 9.59 -10.28
C LYS A 104 1.60 9.59 -8.79
N LEU A 105 2.32 8.78 -7.99
CA LEU A 105 2.12 8.73 -6.54
C LEU A 105 2.39 10.10 -5.89
N PHE A 106 3.49 10.72 -6.29
CA PHE A 106 3.88 12.04 -5.84
C PHE A 106 2.82 13.10 -6.17
N LEU A 107 2.36 13.13 -7.43
CA LEU A 107 1.36 14.10 -7.88
C LEU A 107 0.03 13.95 -7.15
N ILE A 108 -0.44 12.70 -6.92
CA ILE A 108 -1.67 12.44 -6.15
C ILE A 108 -1.53 13.00 -4.74
N SER A 109 -0.42 12.69 -4.06
CA SER A 109 -0.18 13.15 -2.70
C SER A 109 -0.06 14.68 -2.63
N PHE A 110 0.66 15.29 -3.55
CA PHE A 110 0.81 16.74 -3.64
C PHE A 110 -0.54 17.44 -3.79
N VAL A 111 -1.41 16.97 -4.70
CA VAL A 111 -2.74 17.57 -4.91
C VAL A 111 -3.59 17.48 -3.64
N ILE A 112 -3.58 16.33 -2.94
CA ILE A 112 -4.35 16.15 -1.71
C ILE A 112 -3.79 17.03 -0.58
N ASN A 113 -2.46 17.11 -0.42
CA ASN A 113 -1.82 18.02 0.55
C ASN A 113 -2.17 19.48 0.26
N LEU A 114 -2.18 19.87 -1.01
CA LEU A 114 -2.58 21.20 -1.43
C LEU A 114 -4.05 21.51 -1.07
N MET A 115 -4.95 20.53 -1.26
CA MET A 115 -6.35 20.65 -0.84
C MET A 115 -6.46 20.81 0.68
N ILE A 116 -5.72 20.01 1.46
CA ILE A 116 -5.68 20.12 2.93
C ILE A 116 -5.20 21.49 3.35
N TYR A 117 -4.12 22.00 2.74
CA TYR A 117 -3.59 23.33 3.02
C TYR A 117 -4.63 24.42 2.80
N PHE A 118 -5.24 24.48 1.62
CA PHE A 118 -6.20 25.55 1.30
C PHE A 118 -7.49 25.48 2.12
N VAL A 119 -7.92 24.31 2.54
CA VAL A 119 -9.18 24.15 3.28
C VAL A 119 -9.00 24.34 4.78
N TYR A 120 -7.90 23.84 5.36
CA TYR A 120 -7.77 23.75 6.82
C TYR A 120 -6.57 24.51 7.42
N HIS A 121 -5.53 24.78 6.62
CA HIS A 121 -4.24 25.28 7.14
C HIS A 121 -3.74 26.56 6.48
N GLN A 122 -4.60 27.27 5.75
CA GLN A 122 -4.21 28.49 5.04
C GLN A 122 -3.59 29.52 6.01
N GLY A 123 -2.38 29.98 5.70
CA GLY A 123 -1.65 30.97 6.51
C GLY A 123 -0.99 30.43 7.78
N GLN A 124 -1.06 29.12 8.07
CA GLN A 124 -0.49 28.56 9.32
C GLN A 124 0.99 28.19 9.24
N PHE A 125 1.57 28.14 8.03
CA PHE A 125 2.94 27.68 7.81
C PHE A 125 3.79 28.75 7.15
N GLU A 126 5.05 28.83 7.55
CA GLU A 126 6.07 29.57 6.81
C GLU A 126 6.34 28.92 5.46
N THR A 127 6.82 29.70 4.49
CA THR A 127 6.99 29.24 3.10
C THR A 127 7.84 27.98 2.98
N THR A 128 8.95 27.90 3.72
CA THR A 128 9.85 26.73 3.67
C THR A 128 9.20 25.48 4.27
N ASP A 129 8.52 25.64 5.41
CA ASP A 129 7.82 24.54 6.08
C ASP A 129 6.64 24.04 5.24
N LEU A 130 5.89 24.96 4.63
CA LEU A 130 4.82 24.63 3.69
C LEU A 130 5.34 23.81 2.50
N PHE A 131 6.47 24.23 1.91
CA PHE A 131 7.10 23.48 0.82
C PHE A 131 7.43 22.04 1.24
N LEU A 132 8.13 21.86 2.36
CA LEU A 132 8.49 20.53 2.86
C LEU A 132 7.26 19.64 3.08
N ARG A 133 6.19 20.19 3.63
CA ARG A 133 4.94 19.47 3.92
C ARG A 133 4.15 19.13 2.66
N LEU A 134 4.04 20.05 1.72
CA LEU A 134 3.35 19.79 0.44
C LEU A 134 4.00 18.64 -0.33
N PHE A 135 5.33 18.58 -0.28
CA PHE A 135 6.11 17.57 -0.98
C PHE A 135 6.41 16.31 -0.15
N ASN A 136 5.89 16.21 1.08
CA ASN A 136 6.17 15.14 2.04
C ASN A 136 7.69 14.93 2.27
N LEU A 137 8.46 16.01 2.29
CA LEU A 137 9.89 15.99 2.56
C LEU A 137 10.21 16.12 4.05
N ASP A 138 9.21 16.33 4.89
CA ASP A 138 9.25 16.36 6.35
C ASP A 138 9.38 14.96 6.97
N LEU A 139 10.27 14.13 6.41
CA LEU A 139 10.38 12.69 6.66
C LEU A 139 10.55 12.30 8.13
N PHE A 140 11.17 13.16 8.94
CA PHE A 140 11.50 12.89 10.35
C PHE A 140 10.61 13.63 11.34
N ASN A 141 9.59 14.32 10.86
CA ASN A 141 8.64 15.05 11.68
C ASN A 141 7.34 14.24 11.82
N ASP A 142 7.36 13.24 12.70
CA ASP A 142 6.35 12.18 12.76
C ASP A 142 4.92 12.64 13.04
N PHE A 143 4.73 13.79 13.73
CA PHE A 143 3.42 14.21 14.20
C PHE A 143 2.89 15.51 13.57
N ASN A 144 3.68 16.22 12.79
CA ASN A 144 3.32 17.57 12.32
C ASN A 144 3.25 17.67 10.78
N ARG A 145 2.66 16.66 10.12
CA ARG A 145 2.53 16.60 8.66
C ARG A 145 1.26 17.27 8.19
N MET A 146 1.30 17.77 6.95
CA MET A 146 0.11 18.24 6.26
C MET A 146 -0.97 17.15 6.20
N ASN A 147 -0.59 15.95 5.82
CA ASN A 147 -1.44 14.77 5.83
C ASN A 147 -0.86 13.72 6.78
N ARG A 148 -1.55 13.44 7.89
CA ARG A 148 -1.13 12.45 8.89
C ARG A 148 -0.81 11.07 8.27
N HIS A 149 -1.54 10.69 7.23
CA HIS A 149 -1.35 9.40 6.53
C HIS A 149 -0.41 9.49 5.34
N GLY A 150 0.09 10.70 5.01
CA GLY A 150 0.97 10.94 3.85
C GLY A 150 2.34 10.24 3.89
N TRP A 151 2.79 9.77 5.06
CA TRP A 151 4.08 9.14 5.26
C TRP A 151 4.35 7.91 4.36
N TYR A 152 3.30 7.18 3.97
CA TYR A 152 3.42 6.02 3.10
C TYR A 152 4.00 6.37 1.72
N ILE A 153 3.67 7.55 1.18
CA ILE A 153 4.06 7.95 -0.18
C ILE A 153 5.57 8.10 -0.34
N PRO A 154 6.29 8.91 0.46
CA PRO A 154 7.74 9.00 0.33
C PRO A 154 8.42 7.66 0.61
N THR A 155 7.89 6.84 1.52
CA THR A 155 8.43 5.53 1.82
C THR A 155 8.33 4.59 0.63
N ILE A 156 7.16 4.46 0.01
CA ILE A 156 6.99 3.57 -1.16
C ILE A 156 7.76 4.07 -2.39
N ILE A 157 7.86 5.39 -2.59
CA ILE A 157 8.69 5.98 -3.64
C ILE A 157 10.16 5.65 -3.38
N GLY A 158 10.64 5.82 -2.15
CA GLY A 158 12.01 5.45 -1.75
C GLY A 158 12.31 3.98 -2.03
N MET A 159 11.39 3.08 -1.66
CA MET A 159 11.53 1.64 -1.95
C MET A 159 11.52 1.34 -3.46
N TYR A 160 10.78 2.08 -4.27
CA TYR A 160 10.80 1.94 -5.73
C TYR A 160 12.12 2.41 -6.34
N LEU A 161 12.71 3.50 -5.82
CA LEU A 161 14.01 3.99 -6.26
C LEU A 161 15.13 3.02 -5.87
N ILE A 162 15.12 2.50 -4.63
CA ILE A 162 16.06 1.48 -4.16
C ILE A 162 15.92 0.20 -5.02
N PHE A 163 14.69 -0.25 -5.27
CA PHE A 163 14.43 -1.38 -6.16
C PHE A 163 15.03 -1.16 -7.55
N ALA A 164 14.76 0.01 -8.14
CA ALA A 164 15.28 0.34 -9.47
C ALA A 164 16.81 0.30 -9.52
N LEU A 165 17.47 0.89 -8.52
CA LEU A 165 18.93 0.89 -8.42
C LEU A 165 19.49 -0.53 -8.24
N VAL A 166 18.98 -1.28 -7.27
CA VAL A 166 19.44 -2.65 -6.96
C VAL A 166 19.26 -3.57 -8.16
N PHE A 167 18.08 -3.56 -8.79
CA PHE A 167 17.80 -4.42 -9.94
C PHE A 167 18.57 -4.01 -11.20
N PHE A 168 18.82 -2.71 -11.39
CA PHE A 168 19.67 -2.22 -12.47
C PHE A 168 21.10 -2.71 -12.28
N VAL A 169 21.70 -2.52 -11.11
CA VAL A 169 23.07 -2.97 -10.82
C VAL A 169 23.17 -4.49 -10.94
N CYS A 170 22.24 -5.23 -10.34
CA CYS A 170 22.27 -6.70 -10.38
C CYS A 170 22.00 -7.26 -11.80
N SER A 171 21.29 -6.52 -12.68
CA SER A 171 21.06 -6.97 -14.05
C SER A 171 22.36 -7.11 -14.86
N ASN A 172 23.39 -6.35 -14.50
CA ASN A 172 24.70 -6.38 -15.15
C ASN A 172 25.61 -7.50 -14.66
N LEU A 173 25.21 -8.22 -13.61
CA LEU A 173 25.98 -9.35 -13.10
C LEU A 173 25.92 -10.54 -14.07
N LYS A 174 27.09 -11.11 -14.38
CA LYS A 174 27.24 -12.31 -15.22
C LYS A 174 26.98 -13.60 -14.44
N THR A 175 25.85 -13.69 -13.73
CA THR A 175 25.48 -14.86 -12.94
C THR A 175 23.99 -15.15 -13.04
N ASP A 176 23.62 -16.43 -13.06
CA ASP A 176 22.21 -16.86 -13.02
C ASP A 176 21.53 -16.54 -11.69
N LYS A 177 22.33 -16.25 -10.65
CA LYS A 177 21.85 -15.90 -9.30
C LYS A 177 21.56 -14.40 -9.12
N LYS A 178 21.66 -13.57 -10.17
CA LYS A 178 21.51 -12.11 -10.08
C LYS A 178 20.22 -11.66 -9.38
N PHE A 179 19.11 -12.32 -9.62
CA PHE A 179 17.84 -12.00 -8.97
C PHE A 179 17.82 -12.43 -7.49
N LEU A 180 18.49 -13.54 -7.15
CA LEU A 180 18.66 -13.95 -5.78
C LEU A 180 19.45 -12.90 -5.00
N ILE A 181 20.56 -12.44 -5.57
CA ILE A 181 21.40 -11.37 -5.00
C ILE A 181 20.57 -10.10 -4.80
N ALA A 182 19.81 -9.67 -5.83
CA ALA A 182 18.93 -8.51 -5.72
C ALA A 182 17.92 -8.64 -4.57
N GLY A 183 17.28 -9.81 -4.43
CA GLY A 183 16.34 -10.07 -3.34
C GLY A 183 16.98 -10.03 -1.95
N PHE A 184 18.18 -10.59 -1.80
CA PHE A 184 18.93 -10.50 -0.54
C PHE A 184 19.36 -9.07 -0.21
N ILE A 185 19.82 -8.28 -1.21
CA ILE A 185 20.14 -6.88 -1.00
C ILE A 185 18.90 -6.10 -0.56
N MET A 186 17.75 -6.31 -1.19
CA MET A 186 16.50 -5.67 -0.78
C MET A 186 16.11 -6.03 0.65
N ALA A 187 16.24 -7.31 1.05
CA ALA A 187 15.95 -7.75 2.41
C ALA A 187 16.94 -7.14 3.42
N PHE A 188 18.22 -7.16 3.09
CA PHE A 188 19.26 -6.55 3.93
C PHE A 188 19.03 -5.06 4.14
N LEU A 189 18.76 -4.30 3.07
CA LEU A 189 18.50 -2.86 3.17
C LEU A 189 17.25 -2.57 3.99
N ALA A 190 16.17 -3.30 3.79
CA ALA A 190 14.94 -3.13 4.56
C ALA A 190 15.18 -3.35 6.08
N ILE A 191 15.92 -4.40 6.43
CA ILE A 191 16.28 -4.69 7.82
C ILE A 191 17.25 -3.63 8.37
N ALA A 192 18.27 -3.23 7.61
CA ALA A 192 19.24 -2.23 8.01
C ALA A 192 18.57 -0.86 8.27
N PHE A 193 17.67 -0.43 7.41
CA PHE A 193 16.87 0.78 7.63
C PHE A 193 16.01 0.68 8.89
N ARG A 194 15.41 -0.49 9.15
CA ARG A 194 14.62 -0.71 10.37
C ARG A 194 15.48 -0.63 11.61
N ILE A 195 16.63 -1.30 11.63
CA ILE A 195 17.57 -1.25 12.77
C ILE A 195 18.09 0.17 12.96
N GLY A 196 18.49 0.86 11.88
CA GLY A 196 18.94 2.25 11.94
C GLY A 196 17.89 3.19 12.53
N ALA A 197 16.62 3.04 12.15
CA ALA A 197 15.53 3.82 12.70
C ALA A 197 15.30 3.55 14.20
N LEU A 198 15.42 2.30 14.64
CA LEU A 198 15.34 1.93 16.06
C LEU A 198 16.49 2.53 16.88
N ILE A 199 17.71 2.50 16.35
CA ILE A 199 18.90 3.07 17.03
C ILE A 199 18.78 4.61 17.10
N ALA A 200 18.30 5.23 16.02
CA ALA A 200 18.16 6.68 15.96
C ALA A 200 16.93 7.22 16.72
N ASP A 201 16.05 6.34 17.17
CA ASP A 201 14.73 6.67 17.75
C ASP A 201 13.92 7.64 16.85
N LYS A 202 14.05 7.50 15.55
CA LYS A 202 13.41 8.31 14.52
C LYS A 202 13.02 7.48 13.31
N GLY A 203 11.95 7.88 12.64
CA GLY A 203 11.53 7.24 11.39
C GLY A 203 10.99 5.81 11.55
N GLY A 204 10.55 5.44 12.75
CA GLY A 204 10.01 4.10 13.04
C GLY A 204 8.82 3.75 12.15
N MET A 205 7.92 4.71 11.88
CA MET A 205 6.75 4.52 11.01
C MET A 205 7.15 4.23 9.56
N TYR A 206 8.24 4.81 9.06
CA TYR A 206 8.67 4.62 7.66
C TYR A 206 9.31 3.26 7.40
N THR A 207 9.95 2.69 8.40
CA THR A 207 10.80 1.52 8.22
C THR A 207 10.16 0.24 8.71
N ARG A 208 9.09 0.33 9.50
CA ARG A 208 8.47 -0.79 10.21
C ARG A 208 8.01 -1.91 9.26
N GLU A 209 7.36 -1.58 8.17
CA GLU A 209 6.79 -2.52 7.20
C GLU A 209 7.66 -2.74 5.95
N MET A 210 8.82 -2.07 5.83
CA MET A 210 9.74 -2.24 4.68
C MET A 210 10.12 -3.70 4.40
N PRO A 211 10.35 -4.60 5.40
CA PRO A 211 10.65 -6.00 5.12
C PRO A 211 9.54 -6.72 4.34
N CYS A 212 8.27 -6.30 4.45
CA CYS A 212 7.18 -6.85 3.63
C CYS A 212 7.41 -6.62 2.13
N PHE A 213 8.05 -5.51 1.76
CA PHE A 213 8.44 -5.26 0.38
C PHE A 213 9.45 -6.30 -0.11
N ALA A 214 10.46 -6.63 0.69
CA ALA A 214 11.42 -7.67 0.35
C ALA A 214 10.76 -9.07 0.21
N ILE A 215 9.80 -9.40 1.09
CA ILE A 215 8.99 -10.63 0.96
C ILE A 215 8.29 -10.67 -0.40
N GLY A 216 7.70 -9.55 -0.85
CA GLY A 216 7.05 -9.44 -2.15
C GLY A 216 8.00 -9.65 -3.33
N CYS A 217 9.21 -9.08 -3.27
CA CYS A 217 10.26 -9.31 -4.27
C CYS A 217 10.66 -10.78 -4.34
N ILE A 218 10.97 -11.40 -3.19
CA ILE A 218 11.40 -12.80 -3.10
C ILE A 218 10.30 -13.73 -3.59
N TYR A 219 9.05 -13.50 -3.18
CA TYR A 219 7.93 -14.30 -3.65
C TYR A 219 7.76 -14.22 -5.17
N ALA A 220 7.84 -13.02 -5.76
CA ALA A 220 7.75 -12.86 -7.22
C ALA A 220 8.84 -13.61 -7.98
N MET A 221 10.07 -13.60 -7.45
CA MET A 221 11.22 -14.26 -8.07
C MET A 221 11.16 -15.78 -7.97
N TYR A 222 10.70 -16.29 -6.83
CA TYR A 222 10.64 -17.74 -6.55
C TYR A 222 9.21 -18.27 -6.54
N TYR A 223 8.32 -17.65 -7.28
CA TYR A 223 6.89 -17.93 -7.31
C TYR A 223 6.54 -19.41 -7.31
N ASP A 224 7.05 -20.20 -8.28
CA ASP A 224 6.71 -21.63 -8.39
C ASP A 224 7.29 -22.47 -7.26
N LYS A 225 8.51 -22.13 -6.79
CA LYS A 225 9.16 -22.86 -5.70
C LYS A 225 8.44 -22.63 -4.36
N ILE A 226 8.09 -21.38 -4.08
CA ILE A 226 7.39 -21.00 -2.85
C ILE A 226 5.97 -21.59 -2.85
N ASN A 227 5.27 -21.54 -3.99
CA ASN A 227 3.94 -22.12 -4.09
C ASN A 227 3.95 -23.65 -3.87
N LYS A 228 4.92 -24.38 -4.43
CA LYS A 228 5.09 -25.81 -4.18
C LYS A 228 5.40 -26.10 -2.71
N LEU A 229 6.25 -25.28 -2.08
CA LEU A 229 6.59 -25.42 -0.66
C LEU A 229 5.35 -25.21 0.22
N PHE A 230 4.60 -24.14 -0.06
CA PHE A 230 3.42 -23.77 0.72
C PHE A 230 2.26 -24.76 0.50
N ASP A 231 2.12 -25.33 -0.69
CA ASP A 231 1.14 -26.40 -0.93
C ASP A 231 1.48 -27.65 -0.11
N LYS A 232 2.77 -28.04 -0.06
CA LYS A 232 3.25 -29.20 0.70
C LYS A 232 3.05 -29.04 2.21
N TYR A 233 3.31 -27.84 2.75
CA TYR A 233 3.27 -27.58 4.20
C TYR A 233 2.09 -26.65 4.57
N PHE A 234 0.94 -26.79 3.91
CA PHE A 234 -0.18 -25.87 4.03
C PHE A 234 -0.68 -25.70 5.47
N TYR A 235 -0.94 -26.79 6.18
CA TYR A 235 -1.50 -26.72 7.54
C TYR A 235 -0.50 -26.23 8.57
N GLN A 236 0.78 -26.64 8.45
CA GLN A 236 1.84 -26.14 9.33
C GLN A 236 2.06 -24.64 9.12
N GLY A 237 2.10 -24.19 7.86
CA GLY A 237 2.18 -22.79 7.51
C GLY A 237 0.98 -21.99 8.02
N LEU A 238 -0.23 -22.52 7.92
CA LEU A 238 -1.45 -21.88 8.39
C LEU A 238 -1.36 -21.58 9.90
N VAL A 239 -1.00 -22.58 10.71
CA VAL A 239 -0.83 -22.41 12.16
C VAL A 239 0.26 -21.40 12.48
N LEU A 240 1.43 -21.55 11.85
CA LEU A 240 2.58 -20.66 12.09
C LEU A 240 2.26 -19.18 11.78
N PHE A 241 1.63 -18.91 10.65
CA PHE A 241 1.36 -17.54 10.23
C PHE A 241 0.21 -16.90 11.01
N ILE A 242 -0.79 -17.69 11.45
CA ILE A 242 -1.82 -17.21 12.38
C ILE A 242 -1.18 -16.85 13.73
N ILE A 243 -0.28 -17.68 14.26
CA ILE A 243 0.46 -17.36 15.50
C ILE A 243 1.27 -16.07 15.32
N ALA A 244 1.95 -15.90 14.18
CA ALA A 244 2.71 -14.67 13.89
C ALA A 244 1.79 -13.43 13.87
N ILE A 245 0.58 -13.54 13.31
CA ILE A 245 -0.40 -12.44 13.33
C ILE A 245 -0.86 -12.14 14.75
N ILE A 246 -1.14 -13.15 15.55
CA ILE A 246 -1.55 -12.98 16.96
C ILE A 246 -0.42 -12.30 17.75
N ILE A 247 0.83 -12.75 17.59
CA ILE A 247 1.99 -12.08 18.20
C ILE A 247 2.07 -10.61 17.73
N GLY A 248 1.81 -10.36 16.44
CA GLY A 248 1.79 -9.01 15.90
C GLY A 248 0.73 -8.11 16.50
N LEU A 249 -0.44 -8.65 16.81
CA LEU A 249 -1.54 -7.87 17.39
C LEU A 249 -1.32 -7.53 18.88
N PHE A 250 -0.56 -8.34 19.63
CA PHE A 250 -0.46 -8.18 21.08
C PHE A 250 0.95 -7.93 21.60
N VAL A 251 2.00 -8.18 20.80
CA VAL A 251 3.40 -8.13 21.28
C VAL A 251 4.28 -7.26 20.40
N PHE A 252 4.32 -7.55 19.09
CA PHE A 252 5.26 -6.90 18.18
C PHE A 252 4.69 -6.80 16.75
N GLU A 253 4.03 -5.71 16.46
CA GLU A 253 3.28 -5.44 15.23
C GLU A 253 3.97 -5.84 13.90
N PRO A 254 5.28 -5.60 13.67
CA PRO A 254 5.93 -5.99 12.43
C PRO A 254 5.83 -7.49 12.12
N VAL A 255 5.90 -8.36 13.14
CA VAL A 255 5.76 -9.82 12.96
C VAL A 255 4.38 -10.17 12.41
N GLY A 256 3.33 -9.45 12.85
CA GLY A 256 1.98 -9.61 12.33
C GLY A 256 1.87 -9.26 10.85
N ALA A 257 2.52 -8.18 10.40
CA ALA A 257 2.56 -7.79 9.00
C ALA A 257 3.29 -8.84 8.13
N TYR A 258 4.41 -9.36 8.60
CA TYR A 258 5.15 -10.43 7.89
C TYR A 258 4.32 -11.72 7.82
N GLY A 259 3.72 -12.13 8.94
CA GLY A 259 2.83 -13.28 9.03
C GLY A 259 1.63 -13.16 8.08
N ALA A 260 1.01 -11.98 8.01
CA ALA A 260 -0.12 -11.71 7.11
C ALA A 260 0.28 -11.79 5.63
N CYS A 261 1.44 -11.26 5.25
CA CYS A 261 1.95 -11.40 3.87
C CYS A 261 2.14 -12.87 3.48
N LEU A 262 2.75 -13.67 4.37
CA LEU A 262 2.98 -15.10 4.14
C LEU A 262 1.67 -15.89 4.17
N LEU A 263 0.74 -15.55 5.07
CA LEU A 263 -0.58 -16.15 5.12
C LEU A 263 -1.37 -15.90 3.82
N ILE A 264 -1.33 -14.69 3.27
CA ILE A 264 -1.97 -14.37 1.98
C ILE A 264 -1.44 -15.27 0.87
N ILE A 265 -0.12 -15.46 0.77
CA ILE A 265 0.47 -16.37 -0.22
C ILE A 265 -0.07 -17.81 -0.01
N LEU A 266 -0.05 -18.28 1.23
CA LEU A 266 -0.48 -19.62 1.59
C LEU A 266 -1.95 -19.86 1.25
N VAL A 267 -2.85 -19.00 1.75
CA VAL A 267 -4.31 -19.21 1.57
C VAL A 267 -4.74 -18.99 0.13
N SER A 268 -4.02 -18.16 -0.65
CA SER A 268 -4.25 -17.98 -2.08
C SER A 268 -4.07 -19.27 -2.91
N GLN A 269 -3.45 -20.31 -2.34
CA GLN A 269 -3.41 -21.64 -2.94
C GLN A 269 -4.81 -22.27 -3.03
N ARG A 270 -5.66 -22.02 -2.04
CA ARG A 270 -6.96 -22.66 -1.85
C ARG A 270 -8.16 -21.75 -2.11
N ILE A 271 -7.96 -20.43 -2.05
CA ILE A 271 -9.03 -19.45 -2.18
C ILE A 271 -8.71 -18.40 -3.24
N THR A 272 -9.75 -17.73 -3.73
CA THR A 272 -9.65 -16.59 -4.63
C THR A 272 -10.40 -15.39 -4.06
N TYR A 273 -9.84 -14.19 -4.29
CA TYR A 273 -10.40 -12.90 -3.85
C TYR A 273 -11.09 -12.15 -5.00
N LYS A 274 -11.29 -12.79 -6.15
CA LYS A 274 -11.81 -12.15 -7.37
C LYS A 274 -13.24 -11.66 -7.16
N ASN A 275 -13.39 -10.34 -7.05
CA ASN A 275 -14.65 -9.64 -6.85
C ASN A 275 -14.59 -8.26 -7.53
N GLN A 276 -15.66 -7.88 -8.24
CA GLN A 276 -15.69 -6.62 -8.98
C GLN A 276 -15.60 -5.40 -8.07
N THR A 277 -16.33 -5.40 -6.95
CA THR A 277 -16.31 -4.30 -5.97
C THR A 277 -14.92 -4.12 -5.37
N MET A 278 -14.29 -5.21 -4.95
CA MET A 278 -12.93 -5.16 -4.39
C MET A 278 -11.90 -4.74 -5.44
N HIS A 279 -12.06 -5.18 -6.68
CA HIS A 279 -11.21 -4.73 -7.79
C HIS A 279 -11.35 -3.22 -8.04
N PHE A 280 -12.59 -2.70 -7.99
CA PHE A 280 -12.84 -1.28 -8.12
C PHE A 280 -12.21 -0.49 -6.96
N LEU A 281 -12.45 -0.89 -5.71
CA LEU A 281 -11.83 -0.28 -4.53
C LEU A 281 -10.29 -0.33 -4.60
N GLY A 282 -9.72 -1.43 -5.10
CA GLY A 282 -8.28 -1.56 -5.28
C GLY A 282 -7.69 -0.59 -6.30
N LYS A 283 -8.45 -0.15 -7.30
CA LYS A 283 -8.01 0.88 -8.25
C LYS A 283 -7.95 2.28 -7.63
N ILE A 284 -8.81 2.56 -6.67
CA ILE A 284 -8.91 3.87 -6.01
C ILE A 284 -8.30 3.89 -4.62
N CYS A 285 -7.72 2.78 -4.15
CA CYS A 285 -7.26 2.61 -2.76
C CYS A 285 -6.27 3.69 -2.29
N ILE A 286 -5.39 4.19 -3.16
CA ILE A 286 -4.43 5.23 -2.80
C ILE A 286 -5.11 6.57 -2.53
N TYR A 287 -6.15 6.90 -3.29
CA TYR A 287 -6.94 8.11 -3.08
C TYR A 287 -7.72 8.00 -1.77
N LEU A 288 -8.39 6.85 -1.55
CA LEU A 288 -9.12 6.55 -0.31
C LEU A 288 -8.23 6.72 0.91
N TYR A 289 -7.05 6.10 0.88
CA TYR A 289 -6.08 6.18 1.97
C TYR A 289 -5.66 7.62 2.30
N LEU A 290 -5.38 8.43 1.28
CA LEU A 290 -4.93 9.81 1.49
C LEU A 290 -6.05 10.78 1.87
N PHE A 291 -7.29 10.53 1.44
CA PHE A 291 -8.43 11.39 1.78
C PHE A 291 -8.98 11.17 3.19
N VAL A 292 -8.66 10.06 3.86
CA VAL A 292 -9.14 9.83 5.24
C VAL A 292 -8.81 11.01 6.15
N HIS A 293 -7.58 11.51 6.11
CA HIS A 293 -7.20 12.65 6.95
C HIS A 293 -7.95 13.94 6.59
N PHE A 294 -8.14 14.20 5.29
CA PHE A 294 -8.92 15.35 4.83
C PHE A 294 -10.35 15.31 5.36
N THR A 295 -11.01 14.17 5.31
CA THR A 295 -12.39 14.01 5.80
C THR A 295 -12.45 14.08 7.32
N GLN A 296 -11.46 13.52 8.02
CA GLN A 296 -11.35 13.62 9.49
C GLN A 296 -11.26 15.07 9.97
N LEU A 297 -10.48 15.90 9.30
CA LEU A 297 -10.39 17.34 9.62
C LEU A 297 -11.73 18.05 9.42
N GLY A 298 -12.43 17.77 8.31
CA GLY A 298 -13.71 18.42 8.01
C GLY A 298 -14.88 17.97 8.86
N LEU A 299 -14.82 16.77 9.42
CA LEU A 299 -15.90 16.18 10.20
C LEU A 299 -15.66 16.19 11.71
N GLN A 300 -14.62 16.88 12.19
CA GLN A 300 -14.16 16.86 13.58
C GLN A 300 -15.28 17.14 14.61
N GLN A 301 -16.23 17.98 14.24
CA GLN A 301 -17.41 18.29 15.06
C GLN A 301 -18.37 17.10 15.31
N TYR A 302 -18.30 16.05 14.45
CA TYR A 302 -19.17 14.85 14.56
C TYR A 302 -18.48 13.70 15.27
N ARG A 303 -17.29 13.91 15.83
CA ARG A 303 -16.45 12.85 16.44
C ARG A 303 -17.14 12.18 17.64
N GLU A 304 -18.00 12.86 18.37
CA GLU A 304 -18.74 12.30 19.50
C GLU A 304 -19.65 11.12 19.11
N ASN A 305 -20.24 11.16 17.91
CA ASN A 305 -21.04 10.07 17.40
C ASN A 305 -20.23 9.16 16.49
N GLN A 306 -19.62 8.13 17.07
CA GLN A 306 -18.69 7.21 16.40
C GLN A 306 -19.26 6.52 15.15
N TYR A 307 -20.56 6.20 15.10
CA TYR A 307 -21.19 5.59 13.92
C TYR A 307 -21.27 6.58 12.76
N TRP A 308 -21.79 7.77 13.02
CA TRP A 308 -21.87 8.82 12.02
C TRP A 308 -20.49 9.27 11.57
N TRP A 309 -19.55 9.39 12.50
CA TRP A 309 -18.15 9.69 12.20
C TRP A 309 -17.56 8.68 11.23
N THR A 310 -17.69 7.38 11.50
CA THR A 310 -17.13 6.33 10.64
C THR A 310 -17.82 6.28 9.28
N LEU A 311 -19.15 6.29 9.23
CA LEU A 311 -19.91 6.21 7.99
C LEU A 311 -19.70 7.42 7.09
N THR A 312 -19.69 8.63 7.65
CA THR A 312 -19.46 9.87 6.88
C THR A 312 -18.03 9.97 6.37
N ASN A 313 -17.01 9.59 7.17
CA ASN A 313 -15.63 9.55 6.71
C ASN A 313 -15.45 8.55 5.56
N LEU A 314 -16.00 7.33 5.67
CA LEU A 314 -15.96 6.35 4.60
C LEU A 314 -16.70 6.83 3.35
N GLY A 315 -17.90 7.38 3.51
CA GLY A 315 -18.75 7.85 2.40
C GLY A 315 -18.13 9.04 1.66
N LEU A 316 -17.74 10.09 2.39
CA LEU A 316 -17.09 11.27 1.79
C LEU A 316 -15.72 10.94 1.23
N GLY A 317 -14.93 10.12 1.92
CA GLY A 317 -13.65 9.63 1.41
C GLY A 317 -13.81 8.89 0.09
N LEU A 318 -14.84 8.07 -0.06
CA LEU A 318 -15.16 7.37 -1.31
C LEU A 318 -15.53 8.35 -2.43
N ILE A 319 -16.44 9.30 -2.15
CA ILE A 319 -16.89 10.31 -3.14
C ILE A 319 -15.70 11.14 -3.64
N LEU A 320 -14.90 11.71 -2.73
CA LEU A 320 -13.74 12.52 -3.08
C LEU A 320 -12.69 11.72 -3.84
N SER A 321 -12.49 10.47 -3.46
CA SER A 321 -11.56 9.56 -4.15
C SER A 321 -12.00 9.25 -5.58
N LEU A 322 -13.29 9.09 -5.80
CA LEU A 322 -13.88 8.89 -7.13
C LEU A 322 -13.73 10.13 -8.00
N LEU A 323 -14.04 11.29 -7.46
CA LEU A 323 -13.91 12.56 -8.17
C LEU A 323 -12.46 12.80 -8.59
N LEU A 324 -11.51 12.63 -7.67
CA LEU A 324 -10.09 12.82 -7.98
C LEU A 324 -9.57 11.75 -8.95
N HIS A 325 -9.97 10.49 -8.78
CA HIS A 325 -9.61 9.42 -9.71
C HIS A 325 -10.10 9.70 -11.14
N LEU A 326 -11.36 10.15 -11.27
CA LEU A 326 -11.93 10.52 -12.55
C LEU A 326 -11.21 11.71 -13.17
N SER A 327 -10.89 12.75 -12.38
CA SER A 327 -10.15 13.93 -12.85
C SER A 327 -8.76 13.53 -13.39
N PHE A 328 -8.02 12.71 -12.65
CA PHE A 328 -6.73 12.20 -13.13
C PHE A 328 -6.87 11.34 -14.38
N TYR A 329 -7.90 10.48 -14.46
CA TYR A 329 -8.15 9.67 -15.63
C TYR A 329 -8.40 10.53 -16.88
N LEU A 330 -9.24 11.56 -16.77
CA LEU A 330 -9.54 12.48 -17.86
C LEU A 330 -8.31 13.27 -18.33
N VAL A 331 -7.49 13.76 -17.38
CA VAL A 331 -6.24 14.46 -17.70
C VAL A 331 -5.26 13.54 -18.43
N PHE A 332 -5.03 12.31 -17.93
CA PHE A 332 -4.10 11.38 -18.57
C PHE A 332 -4.58 10.90 -19.94
N GLU A 333 -5.89 10.68 -20.12
CA GLU A 333 -6.45 10.34 -21.45
C GLU A 333 -6.37 11.52 -22.41
N GLY A 334 -6.59 12.76 -21.93
CA GLY A 334 -6.36 13.99 -22.70
C GLY A 334 -4.93 14.10 -23.22
N ILE A 335 -3.94 13.92 -22.31
CA ILE A 335 -2.51 13.95 -22.68
C ILE A 335 -2.17 12.87 -23.72
N LYS A 336 -2.71 11.67 -23.60
CA LYS A 336 -2.49 10.59 -24.59
C LYS A 336 -3.07 10.94 -25.96
N LYS A 337 -4.27 11.55 -26.00
CA LYS A 337 -4.87 12.00 -27.27
C LYS A 337 -4.02 13.08 -27.93
N ILE A 338 -3.59 14.08 -27.16
CA ILE A 338 -2.71 15.16 -27.65
C ILE A 338 -1.41 14.57 -28.22
N LYS A 339 -0.75 13.65 -27.49
CA LYS A 339 0.48 13.00 -27.97
C LYS A 339 0.28 12.23 -29.28
N LYS A 340 -0.87 11.57 -29.45
CA LYS A 340 -1.21 10.86 -30.70
C LYS A 340 -1.43 11.82 -31.87
N LEU A 341 -1.96 13.03 -31.63
CA LEU A 341 -2.13 14.05 -32.64
C LEU A 341 -0.78 14.58 -33.13
N PHE A 342 0.13 14.92 -32.18
CA PHE A 342 1.48 15.38 -32.53
C PHE A 342 2.29 14.34 -33.33
N VAL A 343 2.19 13.04 -32.96
CA VAL A 343 2.90 11.98 -33.70
C VAL A 343 2.35 11.86 -35.14
N LYS A 344 1.01 11.96 -35.34
CA LYS A 344 0.40 11.92 -36.67
C LYS A 344 0.83 13.12 -37.54
N GLU A 345 0.94 14.32 -36.93
CA GLU A 345 1.40 15.52 -37.67
C GLU A 345 2.87 15.41 -38.08
N THR A 346 3.73 14.81 -37.23
CA THR A 346 5.14 14.58 -37.56
C THR A 346 5.31 13.54 -38.67
N ASP A 347 4.51 12.47 -38.65
CA ASP A 347 4.52 11.44 -39.72
C ASP A 347 3.90 11.95 -41.04
N ALA A 348 3.11 13.02 -41.00
CA ALA A 348 2.54 13.66 -42.23
C ALA A 348 3.44 14.73 -42.83
N LEU A 349 4.51 15.14 -42.13
CA LEU A 349 5.49 16.14 -42.55
C LEU A 349 6.81 15.51 -43.07
N ILE A 350 6.94 14.20 -42.97
CA ILE A 350 8.03 13.36 -43.53
C ILE A 350 7.50 12.60 -44.73
#